data_0912f86ec1cdbd7d6a21da137d118df6
#
_entry.id   0912f86ec1cdbd7d6a21da137d118df6
#
_cell.length_a   1.000
_cell.length_b   1.000
_cell.length_c   1.000
_cell.angle_alpha   90.00
_cell.angle_beta   90.00
_cell.angle_gamma   90.00
#
_symmetry.space_group_name_H-M   'P 1'
#
loop_
_entity.id
_entity.type
_entity.pdbx_description
1 polymer ?
#
loop_
_entity_poly.entity_id
_entity_poly.type
_entity_poly.pdbx_seq_one_letter_code
_entity_poly.pdbx_strand_id
1 'polypeptide(L)'
;MKIYLGAEIFDAELALSDQEVETGLMFRTNILETDAMLFNLRYPQQAGFWMKNCPESISVAYITTDGVIQEIHHLEQNDTNTVASARNDIVFALETKEGWFTRHNIGVGTIISSEKGSLAEVFLRRE
;
A
#
# COMPACT_ATOMS: atom_id res chain seq x y z
N MET A 1 -6.99 11.08 2.53
CA MET A 1 -6.50 11.07 3.94
C MET A 1 -5.01 11.30 3.95
N LYS A 2 -4.55 12.20 4.79
CA LYS A 2 -3.11 12.41 4.97
C LYS A 2 -2.50 11.28 5.79
N ILE A 3 -1.44 10.71 5.26
CA ILE A 3 -0.63 9.72 5.94
C ILE A 3 0.80 10.20 6.07
N TYR A 4 1.45 9.79 7.14
CA TYR A 4 2.83 10.16 7.46
C TYR A 4 3.71 8.92 7.45
N LEU A 5 4.83 8.98 6.75
CA LEU A 5 5.82 7.90 6.73
C LEU A 5 7.21 8.50 6.62
N GLY A 6 8.02 8.33 7.67
CA GLY A 6 9.29 9.03 7.77
C GLY A 6 9.08 10.54 7.73
N ALA A 7 9.81 11.23 6.86
CA ALA A 7 9.67 12.67 6.65
C ALA A 7 8.63 13.02 5.57
N GLU A 8 7.99 12.00 4.98
CA GLU A 8 7.07 12.20 3.87
C GLU A 8 5.62 12.28 4.33
N ILE A 9 4.82 13.05 3.58
CA ILE A 9 3.38 13.19 3.80
C ILE A 9 2.70 12.92 2.46
N PHE A 10 1.73 11.99 2.46
CA PHE A 10 0.88 11.73 1.32
C PHE A 10 -0.56 12.13 1.61
N ASP A 11 -1.25 12.54 0.57
CA ASP A 11 -2.70 12.55 0.58
C ASP A 11 -3.15 11.28 -0.17
N ALA A 12 -3.33 10.19 0.57
CA ALA A 12 -3.59 8.87 0.01
C ALA A 12 -5.06 8.66 -0.29
N GLU A 13 -5.35 8.05 -1.43
CA GLU A 13 -6.67 7.49 -1.70
C GLU A 13 -6.85 6.23 -0.86
N LEU A 14 -8.09 5.97 -0.44
CA LEU A 14 -8.42 4.80 0.37
C LEU A 14 -9.18 3.78 -0.46
N ALA A 15 -8.71 2.55 -0.50
CA ALA A 15 -9.42 1.43 -1.11
C ALA A 15 -10.24 0.73 -0.03
N LEU A 16 -11.50 1.08 0.11
CA LEU A 16 -12.39 0.66 1.19
C LEU A 16 -13.43 -0.37 0.77
N SER A 17 -13.83 -0.38 -0.50
CA SER A 17 -14.75 -1.38 -1.03
C SER A 17 -13.97 -2.57 -1.58
N ASP A 18 -14.63 -3.73 -1.70
CA ASP A 18 -14.00 -4.91 -2.30
C ASP A 18 -13.54 -4.62 -3.74
N GLN A 19 -14.34 -3.87 -4.49
CA GLN A 19 -13.99 -3.47 -5.85
C GLN A 19 -12.76 -2.56 -5.88
N GLU A 20 -12.66 -1.60 -4.99
CA GLU A 20 -11.51 -0.70 -4.89
C GLU A 20 -10.25 -1.47 -4.49
N VAL A 21 -10.36 -2.44 -3.58
CA VAL A 21 -9.25 -3.31 -3.19
C VAL A 21 -8.76 -4.14 -4.38
N GLU A 22 -9.68 -4.69 -5.17
CA GLU A 22 -9.32 -5.49 -6.35
C GLU A 22 -8.71 -4.63 -7.45
N THR A 23 -9.23 -3.42 -7.65
CA THR A 23 -8.81 -2.54 -8.74
C THR A 23 -7.50 -1.82 -8.43
N GLY A 24 -7.38 -1.27 -7.20
CA GLY A 24 -6.19 -0.50 -6.80
C GLY A 24 -5.88 0.60 -7.79
N LEU A 25 -4.61 0.68 -8.21
CA LEU A 25 -4.16 1.60 -9.25
C LEU A 25 -4.26 1.01 -10.67
N MET A 26 -4.97 -0.12 -10.82
CA MET A 26 -5.18 -0.79 -12.10
C MET A 26 -5.81 0.16 -13.13
N PHE A 27 -5.42 0.02 -14.39
CA PHE A 27 -5.87 0.83 -15.53
C PHE A 27 -5.39 2.29 -15.52
N ARG A 28 -4.68 2.73 -14.50
CA ARG A 28 -4.17 4.11 -14.46
C ARG A 28 -2.90 4.24 -15.31
N THR A 29 -2.85 5.33 -16.08
CA THR A 29 -1.65 5.80 -16.75
C THR A 29 -1.21 7.10 -16.08
N ASN A 30 0.05 7.50 -16.25
CA ASN A 30 0.61 8.71 -15.65
C ASN A 30 0.46 8.74 -14.11
N ILE A 31 0.82 7.65 -13.45
CA ILE A 31 0.88 7.63 -11.99
C ILE A 31 1.96 8.60 -11.53
N LEU A 32 1.57 9.55 -10.70
CA LEU A 32 2.45 10.64 -10.24
C LEU A 32 3.15 10.28 -8.93
N GLU A 33 4.24 11.00 -8.62
CA GLU A 33 4.94 10.88 -7.33
C GLU A 33 4.02 11.16 -6.14
N THR A 34 2.96 11.93 -6.36
CA THR A 34 1.98 12.28 -5.31
C THR A 34 0.82 11.30 -5.22
N ASP A 35 0.74 10.31 -6.11
CA ASP A 35 -0.32 9.31 -6.09
C ASP A 35 0.03 8.17 -5.14
N ALA A 36 -0.91 7.85 -4.26
CA ALA A 36 -0.80 6.71 -3.36
C ALA A 36 -2.19 6.16 -3.06
N MET A 37 -2.27 4.84 -2.90
CA MET A 37 -3.52 4.20 -2.49
C MET A 37 -3.25 3.28 -1.31
N LEU A 38 -3.99 3.50 -0.22
CA LEU A 38 -3.90 2.73 1.01
C LEU A 38 -5.04 1.71 1.06
N PHE A 39 -4.68 0.45 1.28
CA PHE A 39 -5.60 -0.67 1.36
C PHE A 39 -5.72 -1.15 2.80
N ASN A 40 -6.95 -1.30 3.28
CA ASN A 40 -7.23 -1.99 4.52
C ASN A 40 -7.70 -3.42 4.20
N LEU A 41 -6.87 -4.40 4.51
CA LEU A 41 -7.18 -5.82 4.28
C LEU A 41 -8.01 -6.41 5.43
N ARG A 42 -8.24 -5.63 6.48
CA ARG A 42 -9.16 -5.87 7.60
C ARG A 42 -8.67 -6.85 8.66
N TYR A 43 -7.90 -7.86 8.32
CA TYR A 43 -7.35 -8.82 9.27
C TYR A 43 -5.97 -9.31 8.79
N PRO A 44 -5.13 -9.81 9.73
CA PRO A 44 -3.81 -10.32 9.36
C PRO A 44 -3.91 -11.48 8.38
N GLN A 45 -3.13 -11.41 7.31
CA GLN A 45 -3.16 -12.40 6.25
C GLN A 45 -1.92 -12.31 5.37
N GLN A 46 -1.72 -13.29 4.50
CA GLN A 46 -0.79 -13.13 3.41
C GLN A 46 -1.44 -12.20 2.38
N ALA A 47 -0.78 -11.10 2.08
CA ALA A 47 -1.23 -10.18 1.04
C ALA A 47 -0.76 -10.65 -0.32
N GLY A 48 -1.52 -10.32 -1.36
CA GLY A 48 -1.13 -10.63 -2.72
C GLY A 48 -1.80 -9.68 -3.70
N PHE A 49 -1.00 -9.17 -4.63
CA PHE A 49 -1.48 -8.29 -5.70
C PHE A 49 -0.96 -8.79 -7.03
N TRP A 50 -1.75 -8.61 -8.07
CA TRP A 50 -1.33 -8.91 -9.43
C TRP A 50 -1.57 -7.71 -10.34
N MET A 51 -0.90 -7.70 -11.50
CA MET A 51 -0.84 -6.55 -12.37
C MET A 51 -1.49 -6.78 -13.74
N LYS A 52 -2.42 -7.74 -13.82
CA LYS A 52 -3.18 -7.96 -15.05
C LYS A 52 -3.89 -6.67 -15.45
N ASN A 53 -3.70 -6.26 -16.69
CA ASN A 53 -4.27 -5.03 -17.25
C ASN A 53 -3.80 -3.74 -16.56
N CYS A 54 -2.64 -3.76 -15.92
CA CYS A 54 -2.03 -2.58 -15.33
C CYS A 54 -0.94 -2.07 -16.27
N PRO A 55 -1.15 -0.93 -16.93
CA PRO A 55 -0.23 -0.45 -17.97
C PRO A 55 1.07 0.16 -17.42
N GLU A 56 1.15 0.42 -16.12
CA GLU A 56 2.35 0.95 -15.48
C GLU A 56 2.76 0.07 -14.31
N SER A 57 4.07 -0.13 -14.15
CA SER A 57 4.62 -0.77 -12.96
C SER A 57 4.45 0.14 -11.76
N ILE A 58 4.27 -0.46 -10.57
CA ILE A 58 4.12 0.28 -9.32
C ILE A 58 4.95 -0.38 -8.23
N SER A 59 5.06 0.28 -7.08
CA SER A 59 5.64 -0.30 -5.88
C SER A 59 4.54 -0.50 -4.83
N VAL A 60 4.69 -1.51 -3.99
CA VAL A 60 3.76 -1.76 -2.89
C VAL A 60 4.54 -2.05 -1.61
N ALA A 61 4.09 -1.46 -0.51
CA ALA A 61 4.56 -1.78 0.84
C ALA A 61 3.51 -2.63 1.54
N TYR A 62 3.93 -3.73 2.15
CA TYR A 62 3.08 -4.58 2.99
C TYR A 62 3.33 -4.25 4.45
N ILE A 63 2.25 -4.02 5.20
CA ILE A 63 2.28 -3.37 6.50
C ILE A 63 1.53 -4.20 7.52
N THR A 64 2.09 -4.35 8.71
CA THR A 64 1.47 -5.06 9.83
C THR A 64 0.52 -4.16 10.63
N THR A 65 -0.21 -4.75 11.59
CA THR A 65 -1.22 -4.06 12.40
C THR A 65 -0.66 -2.82 13.12
N ASP A 66 0.60 -2.87 13.53
CA ASP A 66 1.27 -1.76 14.20
C ASP A 66 1.72 -0.63 13.25
N GLY A 67 1.38 -0.72 11.98
CA GLY A 67 1.71 0.30 10.99
C GLY A 67 3.14 0.23 10.45
N VAL A 68 3.86 -0.85 10.73
CA VAL A 68 5.25 -0.98 10.31
C VAL A 68 5.34 -1.62 8.92
N ILE A 69 6.10 -0.99 8.02
CA ILE A 69 6.42 -1.59 6.72
C ILE A 69 7.31 -2.80 6.93
N GLN A 70 6.85 -3.96 6.50
CA GLN A 70 7.59 -5.22 6.64
C GLN A 70 8.23 -5.66 5.34
N GLU A 71 7.63 -5.33 4.20
CA GLU A 71 8.11 -5.72 2.87
C GLU A 71 7.77 -4.62 1.88
N ILE A 72 8.65 -4.45 0.89
CA ILE A 72 8.41 -3.56 -0.25
C ILE A 72 8.68 -4.37 -1.50
N HIS A 73 7.72 -4.38 -2.42
CA HIS A 73 7.80 -5.16 -3.65
C HIS A 73 7.59 -4.28 -4.88
N HIS A 74 8.25 -4.68 -5.96
CA HIS A 74 8.00 -4.13 -7.30
C HIS A 74 6.90 -4.96 -7.97
N LEU A 75 5.90 -4.29 -8.53
CA LEU A 75 4.84 -4.92 -9.29
C LEU A 75 5.00 -4.52 -10.76
N GLU A 76 5.40 -5.49 -11.58
CA GLU A 76 5.69 -5.26 -13.01
C GLU A 76 4.40 -5.08 -13.80
N GLN A 77 4.40 -4.12 -14.73
CA GLN A 77 3.25 -3.87 -15.60
C GLN A 77 2.80 -5.14 -16.32
N ASN A 78 1.49 -5.35 -16.37
CA ASN A 78 0.84 -6.47 -17.07
C ASN A 78 1.25 -7.87 -16.61
N ASP A 79 1.96 -8.00 -15.49
CA ASP A 79 2.33 -9.30 -14.93
C ASP A 79 1.08 -9.98 -14.38
N THR A 80 0.85 -11.23 -14.79
CA THR A 80 -0.30 -12.02 -14.33
C THR A 80 0.02 -12.88 -13.13
N ASN A 81 1.27 -12.89 -12.67
CA ASN A 81 1.66 -13.59 -11.45
C ASN A 81 1.35 -12.73 -10.23
N THR A 82 0.80 -13.34 -9.18
CA THR A 82 0.57 -12.66 -7.92
C THR A 82 1.90 -12.47 -7.19
N VAL A 83 2.14 -11.24 -6.72
CA VAL A 83 3.28 -10.94 -5.84
C VAL A 83 2.77 -11.00 -4.40
N ALA A 84 3.00 -12.13 -3.76
CA ALA A 84 2.53 -12.38 -2.41
C ALA A 84 3.55 -11.91 -1.37
N SER A 85 3.06 -11.52 -0.20
CA SER A 85 3.95 -11.28 0.94
C SER A 85 4.58 -12.59 1.42
N ALA A 86 5.80 -12.51 1.93
CA ALA A 86 6.43 -13.65 2.61
C ALA A 86 5.76 -13.88 3.97
N ARG A 87 5.30 -12.82 4.60
CA ARG A 87 4.63 -12.85 5.90
C ARG A 87 3.14 -13.09 5.73
N ASN A 88 2.50 -13.60 6.78
CA ASN A 88 1.06 -13.84 6.82
C ASN A 88 0.34 -12.97 7.88
N ASP A 89 0.98 -11.90 8.32
CA ASP A 89 0.45 -10.95 9.29
C ASP A 89 0.28 -9.55 8.70
N ILE A 90 0.07 -9.45 7.40
CA ILE A 90 -0.11 -8.19 6.69
C ILE A 90 -1.57 -7.74 6.80
N VAL A 91 -1.78 -6.51 7.18
CA VAL A 91 -3.12 -5.93 7.38
C VAL A 91 -3.36 -4.76 6.43
N PHE A 92 -2.30 -4.03 6.07
CA PHE A 92 -2.40 -2.88 5.17
C PHE A 92 -1.42 -3.00 4.01
N ALA A 93 -1.74 -2.33 2.92
CA ALA A 93 -0.82 -2.19 1.80
C ALA A 93 -0.86 -0.75 1.28
N LEU A 94 0.26 -0.24 0.83
CA LEU A 94 0.37 1.10 0.24
C LEU A 94 0.99 0.98 -1.14
N GLU A 95 0.20 1.29 -2.17
CA GLU A 95 0.66 1.35 -3.56
C GLU A 95 1.11 2.76 -3.91
N THR A 96 2.23 2.87 -4.61
CA THR A 96 2.82 4.14 -5.04
C THR A 96 3.36 4.00 -6.46
N LYS A 97 3.79 5.12 -7.03
CA LYS A 97 4.56 5.11 -8.27
C LYS A 97 5.80 4.22 -8.13
N GLU A 98 6.15 3.51 -9.20
CA GLU A 98 7.33 2.64 -9.24
C GLU A 98 8.56 3.33 -8.67
N GLY A 99 9.22 2.66 -7.73
CA GLY A 99 10.47 3.13 -7.13
C GLY A 99 10.33 4.26 -6.11
N TRP A 100 9.11 4.66 -5.79
CA TRP A 100 8.87 5.80 -4.88
C TRP A 100 9.58 5.62 -3.54
N PHE A 101 9.49 4.45 -2.93
CA PHE A 101 10.08 4.20 -1.60
C PHE A 101 11.59 4.44 -1.61
N THR A 102 12.28 3.92 -2.61
CA THR A 102 13.73 4.10 -2.75
C THR A 102 14.09 5.56 -2.96
N ARG A 103 13.36 6.27 -3.84
CA ARG A 103 13.63 7.69 -4.10
C ARG A 103 13.43 8.59 -2.89
N HIS A 104 12.55 8.20 -1.98
CA HIS A 104 12.21 8.99 -0.79
C HIS A 104 12.86 8.45 0.49
N ASN A 105 13.77 7.49 0.38
CA ASN A 105 14.47 6.88 1.51
C ASN A 105 13.53 6.26 2.55
N ILE A 106 12.43 5.68 2.09
CA ILE A 106 11.47 4.96 2.94
C ILE A 106 11.72 3.47 2.76
N GLY A 107 11.98 2.77 3.84
CA GLY A 107 12.31 1.35 3.81
C GLY A 107 11.53 0.53 4.82
N VAL A 108 11.86 -0.75 4.85
CA VAL A 108 11.34 -1.69 5.84
C VAL A 108 11.68 -1.16 7.24
N GLY A 109 10.71 -1.24 8.16
CA GLY A 109 10.83 -0.69 9.51
C GLY A 109 10.23 0.70 9.68
N THR A 110 9.87 1.39 8.60
CA THR A 110 9.21 2.69 8.69
C THR A 110 7.79 2.51 9.22
N ILE A 111 7.39 3.36 10.15
CA ILE A 111 6.03 3.36 10.72
C ILE A 111 5.17 4.34 9.93
N ILE A 112 3.98 3.87 9.51
CA ILE A 112 2.99 4.71 8.85
C ILE A 112 1.91 5.06 9.86
N SER A 113 1.57 6.33 9.92
CA SER A 113 0.44 6.84 10.70
C SER A 113 -0.39 7.78 9.84
N SER A 114 -1.48 8.29 10.40
CA SER A 114 -2.35 9.23 9.70
C SER A 114 -2.55 10.49 10.55
N GLU A 115 -3.17 11.49 9.93
CA GLU A 115 -3.58 12.72 10.64
C GLU A 115 -4.58 12.45 11.77
N LYS A 116 -5.20 11.26 11.78
CA LYS A 116 -6.21 10.87 12.79
C LYS A 116 -5.69 9.82 13.78
N GLY A 117 -4.40 9.49 13.73
CA GLY A 117 -3.77 8.52 14.62
C GLY A 117 -3.12 7.37 13.86
N SER A 118 -2.82 6.28 14.55
CA SER A 118 -2.24 5.10 13.93
C SER A 118 -3.23 4.47 12.94
N LEU A 119 -2.71 3.67 12.00
CA LEU A 119 -3.59 2.98 11.05
C LEU A 119 -4.55 2.03 11.76
N ALA A 120 -4.08 1.35 12.81
CA ALA A 120 -4.95 0.45 13.59
C ALA A 120 -6.08 1.22 14.28
N GLU A 121 -5.78 2.38 14.88
CA GLU A 121 -6.80 3.21 15.51
C GLU A 121 -7.86 3.69 14.54
N VAL A 122 -7.45 4.03 13.31
CA VAL A 122 -8.37 4.58 12.31
C VAL A 122 -9.19 3.50 11.62
N PHE A 123 -8.57 2.36 11.27
CA PHE A 123 -9.18 1.37 10.37
C PHE A 123 -9.60 0.08 11.06
N LEU A 124 -9.03 -0.26 12.21
CA LEU A 124 -9.30 -1.52 12.90
C LEU A 124 -10.06 -1.33 14.20
N ARG A 125 -10.41 -0.09 14.54
CA ARG A 125 -11.14 0.20 15.76
C ARG A 125 -12.53 -0.43 15.73
N ARG A 126 -12.86 -1.14 16.82
CA ARG A 126 -14.21 -1.68 17.05
C ARG A 126 -14.95 -0.79 18.03
N GLU A 127 -16.19 -0.57 17.75
CA GLU A 127 -17.11 0.11 18.65
C GLU A 127 -17.80 -0.88 19.59
#